data_ad3451bc308f2b18f4f4c9b0764544fc
#
_entry.id   ad3451bc308f2b18f4f4c9b0764544fc
#
_cell.length_a   1.000
_cell.length_b   1.000
_cell.length_c   1.000
_cell.angle_alpha   90.00
_cell.angle_beta   90.00
_cell.angle_gamma   90.00
#
_symmetry.space_group_name_H-M   'P 1'
#
loop_
_entity.id
_entity.type
_entity.pdbx_description
1 polymer ?
#
loop_
_entity_poly.entity_id
_entity_poly.type
_entity_poly.pdbx_seq_one_letter_code
_entity_poly.pdbx_strand_id
1 'polypeptide(L)'
;GMQVSDNKNKTSGFRAIGYVDDRNITPTFSNGYPSGEKPSYSNSQKRSASYYMNGGYAYDNRYLLDANFRADGSSVFGVSNKFTTTWAVGVGWNIHNESFVKNCAFIDFLKLRYSIGNPGNQNFSLYMSSNMYSYTTSFNNPFGLGARISSYGNPNLEWQKTIDQNFGFDVEIFHLSLI
;
A
#
# COMPACT_ATOMS: atom_id res chain seq x y z
N GLY A 1 -8.02 -1.31 -15.96
CA GLY A 1 -6.58 -1.43 -16.08
C GLY A 1 -6.01 -2.61 -15.33
N MET A 2 -4.75 -2.91 -15.61
CA MET A 2 -3.99 -3.98 -14.97
C MET A 2 -2.60 -3.47 -14.61
N GLN A 3 -2.09 -3.84 -13.45
CA GLN A 3 -0.73 -3.54 -13.03
C GLN A 3 -0.09 -4.81 -12.45
N VAL A 4 1.13 -5.11 -12.85
CA VAL A 4 1.94 -6.21 -12.30
C VAL A 4 3.26 -5.65 -11.83
N SER A 5 3.73 -6.07 -10.66
CA SER A 5 5.00 -5.64 -10.07
C SER A 5 5.77 -6.83 -9.51
N ASP A 6 7.06 -6.88 -9.77
CA ASP A 6 8.01 -7.81 -9.16
C ASP A 6 9.18 -7.01 -8.58
N ASN A 7 9.16 -6.81 -7.28
CA ASN A 7 10.18 -6.06 -6.55
C ASN A 7 11.13 -7.03 -5.86
N LYS A 8 12.39 -7.01 -6.27
CA LYS A 8 13.48 -7.76 -5.64
C LYS A 8 14.43 -6.80 -4.94
N ASN A 9 14.64 -7.02 -3.66
CA ASN A 9 15.61 -6.27 -2.88
C ASN A 9 16.69 -7.22 -2.36
N LYS A 10 17.93 -6.92 -2.69
CA LYS A 10 19.11 -7.64 -2.19
C LYS A 10 19.97 -6.65 -1.43
N THR A 11 20.19 -6.95 -0.17
CA THR A 11 21.04 -6.14 0.71
C THR A 11 22.20 -6.99 1.16
N SER A 12 23.40 -6.48 0.95
CA SER A 12 24.63 -7.05 1.52
C SER A 12 25.32 -6.00 2.38
N GLY A 13 25.81 -6.42 3.53
CA GLY A 13 26.51 -5.54 4.46
C GLY A 13 27.68 -6.28 5.07
N PHE A 14 28.72 -5.55 5.41
CA PHE A 14 29.84 -6.04 6.13
C PHE A 14 30.37 -4.92 7.03
N ARG A 15 30.97 -5.30 8.13
CA ARG A 15 31.73 -4.40 8.95
C ARG A 15 33.19 -4.59 8.62
N ALA A 16 33.86 -3.54 8.21
CA ALA A 16 35.26 -3.55 7.89
C ALA A 16 36.05 -2.72 8.90
N ILE A 17 37.31 -3.05 9.12
CA ILE A 17 38.21 -2.36 10.03
C ILE A 17 39.50 -1.94 9.32
N GLY A 18 40.17 -0.91 9.89
CA GLY A 18 41.46 -0.48 9.42
C GLY A 18 41.43 0.21 8.06
N TYR A 19 40.59 1.24 7.90
CA TYR A 19 40.63 2.09 6.73
C TYR A 19 41.89 2.94 6.72
N VAL A 20 42.56 2.98 5.58
CA VAL A 20 43.79 3.77 5.38
C VAL A 20 43.49 5.26 5.29
N ASP A 21 42.31 5.63 4.81
CA ASP A 21 41.89 7.03 4.63
C ASP A 21 40.39 7.19 4.99
N ASP A 22 40.12 8.10 5.92
CA ASP A 22 38.75 8.42 6.38
C ASP A 22 37.88 9.07 5.32
N ARG A 23 38.48 9.58 4.25
CA ARG A 23 37.75 10.21 3.15
C ARG A 23 37.23 9.21 2.10
N ASN A 24 37.80 8.01 2.07
CA ASN A 24 37.47 6.96 1.12
C ASN A 24 37.07 5.67 1.83
N ILE A 25 35.91 5.71 2.49
CA ILE A 25 35.36 4.55 3.21
C ILE A 25 34.71 3.58 2.22
N THR A 26 35.54 2.83 1.51
CA THR A 26 35.09 1.77 0.61
C THR A 26 35.70 0.43 1.05
N PRO A 27 35.00 -0.71 0.78
CA PRO A 27 35.50 -2.03 1.14
C PRO A 27 36.92 -2.33 0.65
N THR A 28 37.27 -1.79 -0.51
CA THR A 28 38.55 -2.01 -1.16
C THR A 28 39.74 -1.45 -0.35
N PHE A 29 39.49 -0.43 0.48
CA PHE A 29 40.53 0.23 1.26
C PHE A 29 40.55 -0.19 2.74
N SER A 30 39.82 -1.27 3.09
CA SER A 30 39.86 -1.83 4.44
C SER A 30 40.98 -2.88 4.58
N ASN A 31 41.52 -3.01 5.79
CA ASN A 31 42.52 -4.04 6.10
C ASN A 31 41.89 -5.42 6.39
N GLY A 32 40.58 -5.50 6.51
CA GLY A 32 39.87 -6.75 6.74
C GLY A 32 38.61 -6.62 7.58
N TYR A 33 38.13 -7.74 8.07
CA TYR A 33 36.96 -7.84 8.92
C TYR A 33 37.34 -8.07 10.36
N PRO A 34 36.53 -7.61 11.35
CA PRO A 34 36.73 -8.00 12.75
C PRO A 34 36.67 -9.53 12.89
N SER A 35 37.53 -10.06 13.78
CA SER A 35 37.55 -11.50 14.05
C SER A 35 36.19 -11.99 14.54
N GLY A 36 35.65 -13.06 13.90
CA GLY A 36 34.35 -13.65 14.23
C GLY A 36 33.14 -12.99 13.59
N GLU A 37 33.28 -11.85 12.91
CA GLU A 37 32.20 -11.25 12.15
C GLU A 37 32.10 -11.84 10.72
N LYS A 38 30.87 -11.88 10.21
CA LYS A 38 30.59 -12.40 8.87
C LYS A 38 29.80 -11.35 8.08
N PRO A 39 29.97 -11.28 6.76
CA PRO A 39 29.10 -10.48 5.91
C PRO A 39 27.63 -10.86 6.09
N SER A 40 26.78 -9.88 6.14
CA SER A 40 25.33 -10.07 6.16
C SER A 40 24.81 -10.06 4.72
N TYR A 41 23.82 -10.88 4.46
CA TYR A 41 23.11 -10.93 3.17
C TYR A 41 21.62 -11.11 3.41
N SER A 42 20.83 -10.29 2.74
CA SER A 42 19.38 -10.39 2.75
C SER A 42 18.87 -10.34 1.30
N ASN A 43 17.93 -11.19 0.99
CA ASN A 43 17.22 -11.20 -0.29
C ASN A 43 15.74 -11.29 -0.03
N SER A 44 14.99 -10.30 -0.50
CA SER A 44 13.54 -10.25 -0.37
C SER A 44 12.90 -10.02 -1.74
N GLN A 45 11.78 -10.69 -1.98
CA GLN A 45 11.01 -10.53 -3.21
C GLN A 45 9.52 -10.36 -2.86
N LYS A 46 8.92 -9.31 -3.44
CA LYS A 46 7.49 -9.05 -3.37
C LYS A 46 6.92 -8.99 -4.78
N ARG A 47 5.92 -9.81 -5.05
CA ARG A 47 5.15 -9.80 -6.28
C ARG A 47 3.75 -9.33 -6.00
N SER A 48 3.21 -8.48 -6.87
CA SER A 48 1.83 -8.04 -6.80
C SER A 48 1.21 -7.93 -8.19
N ALA A 49 -0.08 -8.19 -8.24
CA ALA A 49 -0.90 -8.00 -9.43
C ALA A 49 -2.19 -7.29 -9.02
N SER A 50 -2.56 -6.26 -9.75
CA SER A 50 -3.74 -5.45 -9.48
C SER A 50 -4.57 -5.30 -10.74
N TYR A 51 -5.88 -5.46 -10.59
CA TYR A 51 -6.87 -5.14 -11.61
C TYR A 51 -7.76 -4.03 -11.09
N TYR A 52 -8.02 -3.01 -11.90
CA TYR A 52 -8.85 -1.89 -11.49
C TYR A 52 -9.78 -1.44 -12.61
N MET A 53 -10.95 -0.99 -12.21
CA MET A 53 -11.97 -0.44 -13.08
C MET A 53 -12.59 0.79 -12.41
N ASN A 54 -12.69 1.86 -13.17
CA ASN A 54 -13.34 3.11 -12.74
C ASN A 54 -14.43 3.43 -13.73
N GLY A 55 -15.56 3.92 -13.24
CA GLY A 55 -16.66 4.39 -14.04
C GLY A 55 -17.26 5.64 -13.42
N GLY A 56 -17.58 6.62 -14.26
CA GLY A 56 -18.29 7.83 -13.86
C GLY A 56 -19.44 8.09 -14.80
N TYR A 57 -20.56 8.53 -14.27
CA TYR A 57 -21.73 8.91 -15.02
C TYR A 57 -22.29 10.23 -14.50
N ALA A 58 -22.61 11.12 -15.42
CA ALA A 58 -23.25 12.40 -15.13
C ALA A 58 -24.55 12.52 -15.93
N TYR A 59 -25.67 12.71 -15.26
CA TYR A 59 -26.94 12.96 -15.88
C TYR A 59 -27.33 14.43 -15.73
N ASP A 60 -27.50 15.11 -16.86
CA ASP A 60 -27.93 16.50 -16.97
C ASP A 60 -27.12 17.48 -16.09
N ASN A 61 -25.86 17.18 -15.85
CA ASN A 61 -24.99 17.88 -14.89
C ASN A 61 -25.58 18.08 -13.48
N ARG A 62 -26.62 17.32 -13.15
CA ARG A 62 -27.31 17.35 -11.85
C ARG A 62 -26.92 16.19 -10.97
N TYR A 63 -26.98 14.97 -11.51
CA TYR A 63 -26.74 13.74 -10.78
C TYR A 63 -25.44 13.12 -11.25
N LEU A 64 -24.53 12.92 -10.31
CA LEU A 64 -23.22 12.36 -10.55
C LEU A 64 -23.12 11.00 -9.85
N LEU A 65 -22.57 10.02 -10.53
CA LEU A 65 -22.29 8.70 -10.00
C LEU A 65 -20.85 8.33 -10.35
N ASP A 66 -20.07 7.96 -9.35
CA ASP A 66 -18.72 7.46 -9.51
C ASP A 66 -18.60 6.10 -8.86
N ALA A 67 -17.97 5.15 -9.53
CA ALA A 67 -17.71 3.83 -9.01
C ALA A 67 -16.27 3.41 -9.31
N ASN A 68 -15.59 2.90 -8.28
CA ASN A 68 -14.24 2.37 -8.37
C ASN A 68 -14.24 0.94 -7.84
N PHE A 69 -13.60 0.06 -8.56
CA PHE A 69 -13.37 -1.32 -8.15
C PHE A 69 -11.91 -1.69 -8.39
N ARG A 70 -11.30 -2.35 -7.42
CA ARG A 70 -9.93 -2.83 -7.53
C ARG A 70 -9.79 -4.20 -6.86
N ALA A 71 -9.12 -5.11 -7.54
CA ALA A 71 -8.73 -6.41 -7.02
C ALA A 71 -7.20 -6.47 -6.97
N ASP A 72 -6.64 -6.61 -5.77
CA ASP A 72 -5.21 -6.64 -5.52
C ASP A 72 -4.77 -8.01 -5.02
N GLY A 73 -3.77 -8.57 -5.68
CA GLY A 73 -3.09 -9.79 -5.27
C GLY A 73 -1.65 -9.52 -4.86
N SER A 74 -1.18 -10.17 -3.82
CA SER A 74 0.20 -10.03 -3.35
C SER A 74 0.75 -11.35 -2.82
N SER A 75 2.05 -11.60 -3.08
CA SER A 75 2.78 -12.75 -2.53
C SER A 75 3.02 -12.66 -1.02
N VAL A 76 2.68 -11.52 -0.39
CA VAL A 76 2.80 -11.31 1.06
C VAL A 76 1.68 -12.01 1.83
N PHE A 77 0.53 -12.21 1.19
CA PHE A 77 -0.64 -12.81 1.83
C PHE A 77 -0.60 -14.34 1.85
N GLY A 78 -1.38 -14.89 2.76
CA GLY A 78 -1.52 -16.33 2.92
C GLY A 78 -2.01 -17.04 1.66
N VAL A 79 -1.75 -18.32 1.58
CA VAL A 79 -2.09 -19.16 0.41
C VAL A 79 -3.58 -19.13 0.13
N SER A 80 -4.41 -18.98 1.17
CA SER A 80 -5.87 -19.01 1.08
C SER A 80 -6.48 -17.70 0.56
N ASN A 81 -5.82 -16.55 0.77
CA ASN A 81 -6.38 -15.22 0.50
C ASN A 81 -5.42 -14.34 -0.29
N LYS A 82 -5.04 -14.81 -1.48
CA LYS A 82 -4.06 -14.11 -2.34
C LYS A 82 -4.59 -12.80 -2.94
N PHE A 83 -5.90 -12.70 -3.11
CA PHE A 83 -6.56 -11.52 -3.68
C PHE A 83 -7.53 -10.92 -2.69
N THR A 84 -7.56 -9.61 -2.67
CA THR A 84 -8.61 -8.84 -1.98
C THR A 84 -9.24 -7.85 -2.93
N THR A 85 -10.48 -7.49 -2.64
CA THR A 85 -11.21 -6.50 -3.42
C THR A 85 -11.44 -5.25 -2.58
N THR A 86 -11.16 -4.11 -3.17
CA THR A 86 -11.49 -2.78 -2.65
C THR A 86 -12.46 -2.11 -3.61
N TRP A 87 -13.39 -1.37 -3.08
CA TRP A 87 -14.39 -0.69 -3.89
C TRP A 87 -14.84 0.60 -3.21
N ALA A 88 -15.28 1.54 -4.02
CA ALA A 88 -15.92 2.77 -3.56
C ALA A 88 -16.99 3.19 -4.56
N VAL A 89 -18.09 3.70 -4.03
CA VAL A 89 -19.18 4.30 -4.81
C VAL A 89 -19.46 5.67 -4.23
N GLY A 90 -19.52 6.67 -5.10
CA GLY A 90 -19.83 8.04 -4.78
C GLY A 90 -21.05 8.52 -5.57
N VAL A 91 -21.90 9.29 -4.92
CA VAL A 91 -23.01 10.00 -5.56
C VAL A 91 -22.87 11.49 -5.27
N GLY A 92 -23.17 12.29 -6.27
CA GLY A 92 -23.18 13.74 -6.17
C GLY A 92 -24.46 14.30 -6.73
N TRP A 93 -24.99 15.33 -6.09
CA TRP A 93 -26.15 16.07 -6.57
C TRP A 93 -25.81 17.55 -6.64
N ASN A 94 -25.79 18.08 -7.85
CA ASN A 94 -25.59 19.48 -8.14
C ASN A 94 -26.95 20.21 -8.05
N ILE A 95 -27.31 20.58 -6.83
CA ILE A 95 -28.64 21.17 -6.52
C ILE A 95 -28.80 22.53 -7.20
N HIS A 96 -27.70 23.27 -7.38
CA HIS A 96 -27.71 24.57 -8.08
C HIS A 96 -28.22 24.47 -9.53
N ASN A 97 -28.16 23.29 -10.14
CA ASN A 97 -28.70 23.04 -11.50
C ASN A 97 -30.19 22.69 -11.52
N GLU A 98 -30.83 22.55 -10.36
CA GLU A 98 -32.25 22.31 -10.28
C GLU A 98 -33.07 23.56 -10.58
N SER A 99 -34.21 23.41 -11.21
CA SER A 99 -35.07 24.52 -11.63
C SER A 99 -35.57 25.38 -10.46
N PHE A 100 -35.72 24.77 -9.29
CA PHE A 100 -36.17 25.48 -8.09
C PHE A 100 -35.07 26.31 -7.42
N VAL A 101 -33.79 26.03 -7.68
CA VAL A 101 -32.65 26.79 -7.15
C VAL A 101 -32.13 27.81 -8.15
N LYS A 102 -32.21 27.53 -9.47
CA LYS A 102 -31.75 28.45 -10.52
C LYS A 102 -32.31 29.86 -10.44
N ASN A 103 -33.49 30.02 -9.83
CA ASN A 103 -34.14 31.33 -9.66
C ASN A 103 -33.74 32.01 -8.36
N CYS A 104 -32.94 31.40 -7.52
CA CYS A 104 -32.42 31.98 -6.29
C CYS A 104 -31.14 32.75 -6.59
N ALA A 105 -31.21 34.05 -6.71
CA ALA A 105 -30.06 34.94 -6.95
C ALA A 105 -29.02 34.93 -5.81
N PHE A 106 -29.22 34.12 -4.80
CA PHE A 106 -28.46 34.08 -3.55
C PHE A 106 -27.49 32.90 -3.49
N ILE A 107 -27.73 31.85 -4.28
CA ILE A 107 -26.94 30.58 -4.30
C ILE A 107 -26.35 30.43 -5.69
N ASP A 108 -25.01 30.58 -5.77
CA ASP A 108 -24.29 30.40 -7.02
C ASP A 108 -23.91 28.92 -7.24
N PHE A 109 -23.57 28.24 -6.17
CA PHE A 109 -23.21 26.84 -6.21
C PHE A 109 -23.72 26.09 -4.96
N LEU A 110 -24.36 24.94 -5.18
CA LEU A 110 -24.78 24.04 -4.11
C LEU A 110 -24.66 22.59 -4.58
N LYS A 111 -23.80 21.81 -3.92
CA LYS A 111 -23.57 20.41 -4.22
C LYS A 111 -23.58 19.57 -2.96
N LEU A 112 -24.30 18.47 -3.00
CA LEU A 112 -24.24 17.41 -2.00
C LEU A 112 -23.40 16.24 -2.53
N ARG A 113 -22.63 15.63 -1.64
CA ARG A 113 -21.81 14.46 -1.95
C ARG A 113 -21.97 13.41 -0.86
N TYR A 114 -22.08 12.17 -1.28
CA TYR A 114 -22.00 11.03 -0.39
C TYR A 114 -21.14 9.96 -1.04
N SER A 115 -20.25 9.33 -0.28
CA SER A 115 -19.51 8.18 -0.75
C SER A 115 -19.42 7.11 0.33
N ILE A 116 -19.41 5.88 -0.13
CA ILE A 116 -19.22 4.68 0.69
C ILE A 116 -18.24 3.75 -0.01
N GLY A 117 -17.37 3.13 0.77
CA GLY A 117 -16.40 2.21 0.21
C GLY A 117 -15.68 1.36 1.23
N ASN A 118 -14.92 0.42 0.70
CA ASN A 118 -13.96 -0.40 1.43
C ASN A 118 -12.56 -0.17 0.86
N PRO A 119 -11.80 0.82 1.36
CA PRO A 119 -10.46 1.13 0.84
C PRO A 119 -9.43 0.05 1.16
N GLY A 120 -9.65 -0.76 2.21
CA GLY A 120 -8.70 -1.76 2.67
C GLY A 120 -7.38 -1.17 3.20
N ASN A 121 -6.60 -1.99 3.91
CA ASN A 121 -5.25 -1.62 4.35
C ASN A 121 -4.26 -2.73 4.05
N GLN A 122 -3.09 -2.37 3.47
CA GLN A 122 -2.05 -3.30 2.98
C GLN A 122 -0.77 -3.27 3.82
N ASN A 123 -0.75 -2.63 4.98
CA ASN A 123 0.47 -2.46 5.78
C ASN A 123 0.84 -3.75 6.53
N PHE A 124 1.28 -4.76 5.78
CA PHE A 124 1.81 -5.99 6.36
C PHE A 124 3.28 -6.16 6.01
N SER A 125 4.04 -6.67 6.98
CA SER A 125 5.44 -7.04 6.75
C SER A 125 5.55 -8.24 5.82
N LEU A 126 6.66 -8.33 5.10
CA LEU A 126 6.98 -9.47 4.25
C LEU A 126 7.04 -10.75 5.10
N TYR A 127 6.57 -11.86 4.52
CA TYR A 127 6.65 -13.21 5.10
C TYR A 127 5.79 -13.46 6.36
N MET A 128 4.88 -12.56 6.75
CA MET A 128 3.99 -12.81 7.90
C MET A 128 3.06 -14.02 7.72
N SER A 129 2.82 -14.44 6.51
CA SER A 129 2.01 -15.62 6.20
C SER A 129 2.78 -16.94 6.22
N SER A 130 4.12 -16.89 6.29
CA SER A 130 4.98 -18.06 6.20
C SER A 130 5.81 -18.23 7.45
N ASN A 131 6.07 -19.50 7.84
CA ASN A 131 7.00 -19.80 8.91
C ASN A 131 8.41 -19.34 8.54
N MET A 132 9.06 -18.62 9.43
CA MET A 132 10.45 -18.22 9.27
C MET A 132 11.36 -19.14 10.05
N TYR A 133 12.47 -19.50 9.43
CA TYR A 133 13.49 -20.37 10.01
C TYR A 133 14.79 -19.58 10.16
N SER A 134 15.47 -19.73 11.29
CA SER A 134 16.83 -19.28 11.48
C SER A 134 17.78 -20.45 11.59
N TYR A 135 18.89 -20.37 10.88
CA TYR A 135 19.94 -21.36 10.98
C TYR A 135 20.78 -21.15 12.25
N THR A 136 21.07 -22.24 12.94
CA THR A 136 21.90 -22.24 14.14
C THR A 136 23.35 -22.48 13.74
N THR A 137 24.13 -21.41 13.76
CA THR A 137 25.55 -21.46 13.39
C THR A 137 26.50 -21.56 14.60
N SER A 138 25.95 -21.47 15.82
CA SER A 138 26.73 -21.39 17.07
C SER A 138 27.08 -22.73 17.68
N PHE A 139 26.48 -23.82 17.20
CA PHE A 139 26.73 -25.16 17.73
C PHE A 139 27.19 -26.08 16.60
N ASN A 140 28.27 -26.81 16.87
CA ASN A 140 28.68 -27.90 15.98
C ASN A 140 27.70 -29.06 16.14
N ASN A 141 26.83 -29.21 15.17
CA ASN A 141 25.90 -30.30 15.10
C ASN A 141 26.53 -31.41 14.22
N PRO A 142 26.71 -32.63 14.73
CA PRO A 142 27.31 -33.74 13.95
C PRO A 142 26.49 -34.10 12.70
N PHE A 143 25.23 -33.69 12.64
CA PHE A 143 24.34 -33.91 11.49
C PHE A 143 24.29 -32.75 10.49
N GLY A 144 25.11 -31.70 10.68
CA GLY A 144 25.17 -30.53 9.80
C GLY A 144 24.51 -29.28 10.36
N LEU A 145 24.02 -28.43 9.46
CA LEU A 145 23.45 -27.14 9.82
C LEU A 145 22.04 -27.30 10.42
N GLY A 146 21.87 -26.93 11.67
CA GLY A 146 20.57 -26.92 12.34
C GLY A 146 19.73 -25.71 11.96
N ALA A 147 18.40 -25.89 11.88
CA ALA A 147 17.45 -24.82 11.70
C ALA A 147 16.38 -24.87 12.79
N ARG A 148 15.97 -23.71 13.27
CA ARG A 148 14.84 -23.54 14.22
C ARG A 148 13.82 -22.57 13.66
N ILE A 149 12.55 -22.75 14.01
CA ILE A 149 11.51 -21.79 13.69
C ILE A 149 11.78 -20.52 14.51
N SER A 150 11.94 -19.39 13.82
CA SER A 150 12.12 -18.07 14.43
C SER A 150 10.81 -17.32 14.59
N SER A 151 9.86 -17.57 13.68
CA SER A 151 8.51 -16.99 13.73
C SER A 151 7.53 -17.94 13.04
N TYR A 152 6.35 -18.06 13.63
CA TYR A 152 5.23 -18.76 13.02
C TYR A 152 4.48 -17.81 12.09
N GLY A 153 4.23 -18.25 10.87
CA GLY A 153 3.41 -17.53 9.91
C GLY A 153 1.93 -17.75 10.15
N ASN A 154 1.12 -16.77 9.77
CA ASN A 154 -0.32 -16.93 9.71
C ASN A 154 -0.78 -17.20 8.26
N PRO A 155 -1.08 -18.46 7.88
CA PRO A 155 -1.52 -18.78 6.53
C PRO A 155 -2.88 -18.17 6.17
N ASN A 156 -3.67 -17.79 7.19
CA ASN A 156 -4.98 -17.16 7.03
C ASN A 156 -4.91 -15.62 7.14
N LEU A 157 -3.75 -15.04 6.92
CA LEU A 157 -3.58 -13.60 6.94
C LEU A 157 -4.46 -12.97 5.85
N GLU A 158 -5.38 -12.12 6.26
CA GLU A 158 -6.30 -11.39 5.40
C GLU A 158 -6.04 -9.89 5.45
N TRP A 159 -6.52 -9.20 4.44
CA TRP A 159 -6.56 -7.74 4.43
C TRP A 159 -7.54 -7.23 5.46
N GLN A 160 -7.18 -6.13 6.09
CA GLN A 160 -8.10 -5.40 6.95
C GLN A 160 -9.20 -4.80 6.08
N LYS A 161 -10.46 -5.14 6.38
CA LYS A 161 -11.64 -4.58 5.74
C LYS A 161 -12.17 -3.44 6.60
N THR A 162 -12.39 -2.28 5.99
CA THR A 162 -12.94 -1.10 6.65
C THR A 162 -14.05 -0.55 5.77
N ILE A 163 -15.17 -0.18 6.35
CA ILE A 163 -16.22 0.54 5.62
C ILE A 163 -16.12 2.01 5.99
N ASP A 164 -15.79 2.82 5.01
CA ASP A 164 -15.70 4.26 5.15
C ASP A 164 -16.90 4.91 4.49
N GLN A 165 -17.50 5.88 5.17
CA GLN A 165 -18.62 6.67 4.69
C GLN A 165 -18.25 8.15 4.83
N ASN A 166 -18.45 8.90 3.76
CA ASN A 166 -18.18 10.33 3.75
C ASN A 166 -19.42 11.06 3.23
N PHE A 167 -19.81 12.09 3.96
CA PHE A 167 -20.84 13.02 3.56
C PHE A 167 -20.22 14.42 3.46
N GLY A 168 -20.52 15.12 2.39
CA GLY A 168 -20.01 16.47 2.17
C GLY A 168 -21.02 17.34 1.45
N PHE A 169 -20.94 18.64 1.70
CA PHE A 169 -21.65 19.65 0.95
C PHE A 169 -20.71 20.80 0.57
N ASP A 170 -20.89 21.34 -0.59
CA ASP A 170 -20.16 22.49 -1.10
C ASP A 170 -21.18 23.59 -1.38
N VAL A 171 -20.95 24.79 -0.86
CA VAL A 171 -21.85 25.95 -0.99
C VAL A 171 -21.05 27.17 -1.38
N GLU A 172 -21.53 27.91 -2.37
CA GLU A 172 -21.04 29.22 -2.75
C GLU A 172 -22.22 30.21 -2.74
N ILE A 173 -22.09 31.26 -1.92
CA ILE A 173 -23.12 32.27 -1.68
C ILE A 173 -22.53 33.63 -2.00
N PHE A 174 -23.26 34.47 -2.72
CA PHE A 174 -22.85 35.80 -3.12
C PHE A 174 -21.59 35.87 -3.99
N HIS A 175 -21.77 35.76 -5.28
CA HIS A 175 -20.73 36.18 -6.21
C HIS A 175 -20.73 37.74 -6.24
N LEU A 176 -19.91 38.35 -5.39
CA LEU A 176 -19.60 39.77 -5.50
C LEU A 176 -18.71 39.95 -6.73
N SER A 177 -19.33 40.18 -7.89
CA SER A 177 -18.61 40.79 -9.02
C SER A 177 -18.35 42.24 -8.65
N LEU A 178 -17.17 42.56 -8.13
CA LEU A 178 -16.64 43.91 -8.10
C LEU A 178 -16.43 44.33 -9.56
N ILE A 179 -17.33 45.22 -10.04
CA ILE A 179 -17.18 45.98 -11.29
C ILE A 179 -16.12 47.03 -11.06
#